data_4ceeaf0b385a4737bb9420af29e2d70c
#
_entry.id   4ceeaf0b385a4737bb9420af29e2d70c
#
_cell.length_a   1.000
_cell.length_b   1.000
_cell.length_c   1.000
_cell.angle_alpha   90.00
_cell.angle_beta   90.00
_cell.angle_gamma   90.00
#
_symmetry.space_group_name_H-M   'P 1'
#
loop_
_entity.id
_entity.type
_entity.pdbx_description
1 polymer ?
#
loop_
_entity_poly.entity_id
_entity_poly.type
_entity_poly.pdbx_seq_one_letter_code
_entity_poly.pdbx_strand_id
1 'polypeptide(L)'
;MWSYAAAYRRGHLDIPGFIREAKRLGVEGVELLDFFWRDIAAEMPTVEAALKDTGLVVGVYSVANDFISPHESERAAQVHKIRDGVDMAVQFGAKTVRVFGGDVSPEFGYDQCLRWIIEGLTDAARHAYDNGVTLALENHGRLVGRSDQVEVVLDAVASPALKANPDTGNFLLVHQPSHVAVAALAARAAMCHFKDFKVVPDAYEGFTYTGIEGLKFAGTAIGEGEVDLADCVSALRRAGFDGWLNIEYEGEEDPITAVARSVEYTRGLLQTA
;
A
#
# COMPACT_ATOMS: atom_id res chain seq x y z
N MET A 1 8.55 -2.74 -1.59
CA MET A 1 9.11 -3.58 -2.69
C MET A 1 8.42 -3.36 -4.04
N TRP A 2 7.15 -2.97 -4.05
CA TRP A 2 6.40 -2.72 -5.30
C TRP A 2 7.11 -1.73 -6.24
N SER A 3 7.70 -0.66 -5.70
CA SER A 3 8.51 0.32 -6.47
C SER A 3 9.60 -0.29 -7.35
N TYR A 4 10.05 -1.50 -7.05
CA TYR A 4 11.08 -2.25 -7.80
C TYR A 4 10.52 -3.44 -8.59
N ALA A 5 9.19 -3.53 -8.74
CA ALA A 5 8.53 -4.67 -9.41
C ALA A 5 9.07 -4.93 -10.83
N ALA A 6 9.36 -3.89 -11.58
CA ALA A 6 9.94 -4.02 -12.92
C ALA A 6 11.35 -4.64 -12.90
N ALA A 7 12.19 -4.24 -11.96
CA ALA A 7 13.54 -4.80 -11.79
C ALA A 7 13.48 -6.27 -11.33
N TYR A 8 12.56 -6.58 -10.40
CA TYR A 8 12.31 -7.95 -9.95
C TYR A 8 11.86 -8.86 -11.09
N ARG A 9 10.85 -8.44 -11.87
CA ARG A 9 10.32 -9.24 -13.00
C ARG A 9 11.36 -9.51 -14.08
N ARG A 10 12.32 -8.59 -14.25
CA ARG A 10 13.46 -8.75 -15.18
C ARG A 10 14.59 -9.62 -14.61
N GLY A 11 14.51 -10.05 -13.36
CA GLY A 11 15.55 -10.81 -12.68
C GLY A 11 16.79 -9.98 -12.29
N HIS A 12 16.67 -8.65 -12.29
CA HIS A 12 17.75 -7.74 -11.92
C HIS A 12 17.82 -7.51 -10.40
N LEU A 13 16.77 -7.86 -9.68
CA LEU A 13 16.67 -7.68 -8.24
C LEU A 13 15.87 -8.85 -7.65
N ASP A 14 16.32 -9.39 -6.53
CA ASP A 14 15.60 -10.31 -5.66
C ASP A 14 15.23 -9.64 -4.32
N ILE A 15 14.53 -10.32 -3.43
CA ILE A 15 14.14 -9.75 -2.13
C ILE A 15 15.38 -9.33 -1.30
N PRO A 16 16.43 -10.16 -1.14
CA PRO A 16 17.67 -9.73 -0.47
C PRO A 16 18.35 -8.53 -1.13
N GLY A 17 18.35 -8.46 -2.47
CA GLY A 17 18.87 -7.33 -3.23
C GLY A 17 18.11 -6.04 -2.96
N PHE A 18 16.77 -6.12 -2.92
CA PHE A 18 15.90 -5.01 -2.54
C PHE A 18 16.20 -4.49 -1.11
N ILE A 19 16.39 -5.41 -0.15
CA ILE A 19 16.72 -5.04 1.24
C ILE A 19 18.06 -4.29 1.30
N ARG A 20 19.08 -4.73 0.55
CA ARG A 20 20.37 -4.04 0.47
C ARG A 20 20.27 -2.68 -0.20
N GLU A 21 19.43 -2.57 -1.23
CA GLU A 21 19.16 -1.27 -1.89
C GLU A 21 18.44 -0.30 -0.94
N ALA A 22 17.45 -0.76 -0.19
CA ALA A 22 16.81 0.03 0.86
C ALA A 22 17.82 0.52 1.90
N LYS A 23 18.78 -0.34 2.30
CA LYS A 23 19.89 0.08 3.18
C LYS A 23 20.76 1.15 2.57
N ARG A 24 21.08 1.05 1.28
CA ARG A 24 21.86 2.07 0.55
C ARG A 24 21.16 3.44 0.56
N LEU A 25 19.83 3.44 0.46
CA LEU A 25 19.01 4.65 0.55
C LEU A 25 18.90 5.20 1.99
N GLY A 26 19.34 4.44 2.99
CA GLY A 26 19.34 4.82 4.40
C GLY A 26 17.95 4.91 5.01
N VAL A 27 16.95 4.22 4.48
CA VAL A 27 15.62 4.12 5.09
C VAL A 27 15.64 3.22 6.32
N GLU A 28 14.62 3.33 7.17
CA GLU A 28 14.55 2.62 8.45
C GLU A 28 13.99 1.21 8.31
N GLY A 29 13.17 0.96 7.28
CA GLY A 29 12.53 -0.33 7.09
C GLY A 29 12.10 -0.57 5.65
N VAL A 30 11.57 -1.76 5.44
CA VAL A 30 11.06 -2.22 4.15
C VAL A 30 9.62 -2.71 4.26
N GLU A 31 8.90 -2.64 3.16
CA GLU A 31 7.63 -3.30 2.95
C GLU A 31 7.86 -4.51 2.05
N LEU A 32 7.57 -5.71 2.56
CA LEU A 32 7.58 -6.94 1.80
C LEU A 32 6.17 -7.30 1.36
N LEU A 33 6.03 -7.90 0.17
CA LEU A 33 4.75 -8.29 -0.39
C LEU A 33 4.71 -9.79 -0.67
N ASP A 34 3.55 -10.40 -0.45
CA ASP A 34 3.26 -11.80 -0.74
C ASP A 34 3.56 -12.18 -2.20
N PHE A 35 3.34 -11.25 -3.11
CA PHE A 35 3.49 -11.40 -4.55
C PHE A 35 4.94 -11.71 -5.01
N PHE A 36 5.96 -11.35 -4.23
CA PHE A 36 7.36 -11.45 -4.65
C PHE A 36 8.05 -12.74 -4.19
N TRP A 37 7.40 -13.58 -3.43
CA TRP A 37 7.94 -14.88 -3.04
C TRP A 37 7.70 -15.91 -4.14
N ARG A 38 8.73 -16.62 -4.53
CA ARG A 38 8.65 -17.77 -5.45
C ARG A 38 8.53 -19.09 -4.68
N ASP A 39 9.31 -19.20 -3.62
CA ASP A 39 9.30 -20.29 -2.64
C ASP A 39 9.71 -19.73 -1.28
N ILE A 40 8.73 -19.51 -0.42
CA ILE A 40 8.94 -18.90 0.91
C ILE A 40 9.95 -19.72 1.71
N ALA A 41 9.83 -21.05 1.72
CA ALA A 41 10.71 -21.91 2.52
C ALA A 41 12.17 -21.85 2.05
N ALA A 42 12.40 -21.79 0.75
CA ALA A 42 13.74 -21.70 0.17
C ALA A 42 14.36 -20.30 0.30
N GLU A 43 13.54 -19.24 0.18
CA GLU A 43 14.02 -17.85 0.15
C GLU A 43 14.16 -17.24 1.56
N MET A 44 13.34 -17.68 2.54
CA MET A 44 13.32 -17.13 3.90
C MET A 44 14.72 -16.99 4.55
N PRO A 45 15.57 -18.02 4.54
CA PRO A 45 16.89 -17.90 5.19
C PRO A 45 17.76 -16.77 4.61
N THR A 46 17.65 -16.50 3.30
CA THR A 46 18.43 -15.45 2.64
C THR A 46 17.86 -14.06 2.89
N VAL A 47 16.55 -13.96 3.04
CA VAL A 47 15.85 -12.70 3.40
C VAL A 47 16.15 -12.32 4.84
N GLU A 48 16.06 -13.28 5.79
CA GLU A 48 16.41 -13.06 7.20
C GLU A 48 17.88 -12.67 7.36
N ALA A 49 18.79 -13.31 6.61
CA ALA A 49 20.20 -12.93 6.60
C ALA A 49 20.40 -11.49 6.11
N ALA A 50 19.74 -11.08 5.02
CA ALA A 50 19.84 -9.73 4.50
C ALA A 50 19.27 -8.67 5.47
N LEU A 51 18.16 -8.95 6.16
CA LEU A 51 17.61 -8.08 7.21
C LEU A 51 18.59 -7.95 8.38
N LYS A 52 19.17 -9.07 8.83
CA LYS A 52 20.15 -9.07 9.90
C LYS A 52 21.42 -8.29 9.53
N ASP A 53 21.96 -8.48 8.33
CA ASP A 53 23.18 -7.84 7.86
C ASP A 53 23.00 -6.32 7.67
N THR A 54 21.81 -5.90 7.25
CA THR A 54 21.49 -4.48 7.01
C THR A 54 21.00 -3.77 8.28
N GLY A 55 20.46 -4.50 9.24
CA GLY A 55 19.78 -3.94 10.41
C GLY A 55 18.46 -3.27 10.09
N LEU A 56 17.90 -3.48 8.90
CA LEU A 56 16.56 -2.99 8.54
C LEU A 56 15.48 -3.87 9.16
N VAL A 57 14.34 -3.27 9.46
CA VAL A 57 13.15 -3.98 9.92
C VAL A 57 12.16 -4.14 8.78
N VAL A 58 11.31 -5.16 8.85
CA VAL A 58 10.10 -5.21 8.04
C VAL A 58 9.05 -4.36 8.77
N GLY A 59 8.78 -3.17 8.24
CA GLY A 59 7.79 -2.26 8.82
C GLY A 59 6.36 -2.68 8.50
N VAL A 60 6.16 -3.19 7.29
CA VAL A 60 4.86 -3.62 6.76
C VAL A 60 5.04 -4.91 5.95
N TYR A 61 4.11 -5.84 6.10
CA TYR A 61 3.91 -6.93 5.15
C TYR A 61 2.64 -6.68 4.34
N SER A 62 2.66 -6.90 3.04
CA SER A 62 1.54 -6.55 2.18
C SER A 62 0.97 -7.77 1.46
N VAL A 63 -0.35 -7.82 1.39
CA VAL A 63 -1.10 -8.91 0.79
C VAL A 63 -1.91 -8.38 -0.39
N ALA A 64 -1.81 -9.04 -1.53
CA ALA A 64 -2.60 -8.73 -2.73
C ALA A 64 -3.88 -9.60 -2.74
N ASN A 65 -4.87 -9.22 -1.95
CA ASN A 65 -6.16 -9.89 -1.86
C ASN A 65 -7.24 -9.17 -2.69
N ASP A 66 -8.28 -9.89 -3.08
CA ASP A 66 -9.48 -9.36 -3.74
C ASP A 66 -10.71 -10.17 -3.29
N PHE A 67 -11.70 -9.51 -2.67
CA PHE A 67 -12.92 -10.16 -2.19
C PHE A 67 -14.04 -10.23 -3.25
N ILE A 68 -13.83 -9.71 -4.47
CA ILE A 68 -14.89 -9.61 -5.46
C ILE A 68 -15.05 -10.91 -6.23
N SER A 69 -15.79 -11.82 -5.64
CA SER A 69 -16.19 -13.09 -6.25
C SER A 69 -17.58 -13.54 -5.75
N PRO A 70 -18.44 -14.10 -6.63
CA PRO A 70 -19.71 -14.67 -6.25
C PRO A 70 -19.52 -15.99 -5.44
N HIS A 71 -18.35 -16.61 -5.53
CA HIS A 71 -18.06 -17.90 -4.88
C HIS A 71 -17.52 -17.69 -3.47
N GLU A 72 -18.25 -18.19 -2.48
CA GLU A 72 -17.84 -18.10 -1.07
C GLU A 72 -16.47 -18.72 -0.82
N SER A 73 -16.16 -19.84 -1.48
CA SER A 73 -14.86 -20.52 -1.35
C SER A 73 -13.68 -19.66 -1.82
N GLU A 74 -13.88 -18.84 -2.87
CA GLU A 74 -12.86 -17.92 -3.34
C GLU A 74 -12.65 -16.77 -2.37
N ARG A 75 -13.75 -16.21 -1.82
CA ARG A 75 -13.65 -15.18 -0.78
C ARG A 75 -13.00 -15.71 0.50
N ALA A 76 -13.32 -16.95 0.89
CA ALA A 76 -12.67 -17.61 2.02
C ALA A 76 -11.15 -17.80 1.78
N ALA A 77 -10.75 -18.13 0.56
CA ALA A 77 -9.32 -18.20 0.19
C ALA A 77 -8.62 -16.85 0.37
N GLN A 78 -9.28 -15.71 0.08
CA GLN A 78 -8.70 -14.38 0.32
C GLN A 78 -8.55 -14.08 1.82
N VAL A 79 -9.49 -14.51 2.65
CA VAL A 79 -9.35 -14.43 4.12
C VAL A 79 -8.13 -15.25 4.59
N HIS A 80 -7.95 -16.47 4.09
CA HIS A 80 -6.78 -17.30 4.43
C HIS A 80 -5.49 -16.61 3.98
N LYS A 81 -5.45 -16.04 2.78
CA LYS A 81 -4.30 -15.31 2.27
C LYS A 81 -3.90 -14.15 3.19
N ILE A 82 -4.88 -13.40 3.72
CA ILE A 82 -4.60 -12.33 4.70
C ILE A 82 -4.09 -12.91 6.02
N ARG A 83 -4.64 -14.02 6.50
CA ARG A 83 -4.16 -14.69 7.72
C ARG A 83 -2.71 -15.15 7.57
N ASP A 84 -2.37 -15.76 6.44
CA ASP A 84 -0.98 -16.14 6.12
C ASP A 84 -0.07 -14.90 6.11
N GLY A 85 -0.55 -13.77 5.58
CA GLY A 85 0.17 -12.49 5.63
C GLY A 85 0.36 -11.94 7.05
N VAL A 86 -0.63 -12.13 7.93
CA VAL A 86 -0.52 -11.80 9.37
C VAL A 86 0.55 -12.68 10.03
N ASP A 87 0.56 -13.97 9.75
CA ASP A 87 1.54 -14.91 10.30
C ASP A 87 2.96 -14.56 9.82
N MET A 88 3.11 -14.18 8.55
CA MET A 88 4.37 -13.66 8.01
C MET A 88 4.81 -12.35 8.68
N ALA A 89 3.88 -11.43 8.93
CA ALA A 89 4.18 -10.20 9.65
C ALA A 89 4.68 -10.49 11.07
N VAL A 90 4.04 -11.42 11.78
CA VAL A 90 4.46 -11.88 13.13
C VAL A 90 5.89 -12.46 13.07
N GLN A 91 6.18 -13.30 12.07
CA GLN A 91 7.51 -13.90 11.89
C GLN A 91 8.60 -12.82 11.71
N PHE A 92 8.33 -11.76 10.95
CA PHE A 92 9.26 -10.64 10.74
C PHE A 92 9.23 -9.60 11.87
N GLY A 93 8.33 -9.71 12.84
CA GLY A 93 8.13 -8.71 13.90
C GLY A 93 7.41 -7.45 13.43
N ALA A 94 6.84 -7.45 12.21
CA ALA A 94 6.01 -6.37 11.70
C ALA A 94 4.66 -6.30 12.44
N LYS A 95 4.13 -5.08 12.61
CA LYS A 95 2.86 -4.86 13.30
C LYS A 95 1.74 -4.43 12.36
N THR A 96 2.02 -4.31 11.09
CA THR A 96 1.07 -3.83 10.08
C THR A 96 1.07 -4.74 8.87
N VAL A 97 -0.13 -5.11 8.42
CA VAL A 97 -0.37 -5.83 7.17
C VAL A 97 -1.25 -4.97 6.27
N ARG A 98 -0.75 -4.56 5.10
CA ARG A 98 -1.56 -3.86 4.11
C ARG A 98 -2.47 -4.86 3.39
N VAL A 99 -3.74 -4.48 3.23
CA VAL A 99 -4.77 -5.27 2.55
C VAL A 99 -5.58 -4.40 1.60
N PHE A 100 -6.22 -5.04 0.62
CA PHE A 100 -7.16 -4.41 -0.30
C PHE A 100 -8.62 -4.78 0.02
N GLY A 101 -9.56 -3.99 -0.52
CA GLY A 101 -10.96 -4.38 -0.59
C GLY A 101 -11.24 -5.31 -1.77
N GLY A 102 -10.71 -4.96 -2.91
CA GLY A 102 -10.92 -5.58 -4.20
C GLY A 102 -11.25 -4.54 -5.26
N ASP A 103 -11.33 -4.96 -6.52
CA ASP A 103 -11.59 -4.05 -7.63
C ASP A 103 -13.01 -4.21 -8.18
N VAL A 104 -13.46 -3.22 -8.96
CA VAL A 104 -14.80 -3.23 -9.55
C VAL A 104 -14.96 -4.40 -10.54
N SER A 105 -16.12 -5.01 -10.49
CA SER A 105 -16.57 -5.95 -11.50
C SER A 105 -17.84 -5.42 -12.17
N PRO A 106 -17.96 -5.49 -13.50
CA PRO A 106 -19.19 -5.09 -14.18
C PRO A 106 -20.39 -6.00 -13.86
N GLU A 107 -20.14 -7.16 -13.27
CA GLU A 107 -21.14 -8.18 -12.97
C GLU A 107 -21.88 -7.92 -11.64
N PHE A 108 -21.27 -7.15 -10.72
CA PHE A 108 -21.78 -7.01 -9.36
C PHE A 108 -21.99 -5.53 -9.00
N GLY A 109 -23.12 -5.25 -8.34
CA GLY A 109 -23.41 -3.92 -7.83
C GLY A 109 -22.53 -3.55 -6.62
N TYR A 110 -22.33 -2.26 -6.41
CA TYR A 110 -21.50 -1.71 -5.32
C TYR A 110 -21.86 -2.29 -3.95
N ASP A 111 -23.15 -2.31 -3.59
CA ASP A 111 -23.61 -2.81 -2.28
C ASP A 111 -23.28 -4.30 -2.06
N GLN A 112 -23.28 -5.08 -3.13
CA GLN A 112 -22.92 -6.50 -3.06
C GLN A 112 -21.42 -6.66 -2.83
N CYS A 113 -20.59 -5.94 -3.58
CA CYS A 113 -19.15 -5.91 -3.42
C CYS A 113 -18.77 -5.44 -2.01
N LEU A 114 -19.38 -4.37 -1.53
CA LEU A 114 -19.15 -3.81 -0.20
C LEU A 114 -19.45 -4.84 0.91
N ARG A 115 -20.54 -5.60 0.80
CA ARG A 115 -20.85 -6.67 1.77
C ARG A 115 -19.72 -7.72 1.82
N TRP A 116 -19.25 -8.19 0.66
CA TRP A 116 -18.17 -9.18 0.59
C TRP A 116 -16.86 -8.67 1.20
N ILE A 117 -16.54 -7.40 0.94
CA ILE A 117 -15.37 -6.73 1.54
C ILE A 117 -15.49 -6.69 3.07
N ILE A 118 -16.65 -6.24 3.58
CA ILE A 118 -16.88 -6.13 5.04
C ILE A 118 -16.84 -7.52 5.71
N GLU A 119 -17.49 -8.53 5.13
CA GLU A 119 -17.48 -9.90 5.63
C GLU A 119 -16.05 -10.45 5.70
N GLY A 120 -15.30 -10.35 4.59
CA GLY A 120 -13.93 -10.86 4.51
C GLY A 120 -12.97 -10.15 5.46
N LEU A 121 -13.02 -8.82 5.52
CA LEU A 121 -12.19 -8.04 6.44
C LEU A 121 -12.56 -8.24 7.91
N THR A 122 -13.85 -8.48 8.23
CA THR A 122 -14.27 -8.81 9.60
C THR A 122 -13.63 -10.10 10.08
N ASP A 123 -13.62 -11.12 9.23
CA ASP A 123 -13.00 -12.41 9.57
C ASP A 123 -11.47 -12.34 9.65
N ALA A 124 -10.85 -11.61 8.71
CA ALA A 124 -9.40 -11.41 8.71
C ALA A 124 -8.93 -10.56 9.91
N ALA A 125 -9.67 -9.50 10.25
CA ALA A 125 -9.32 -8.60 11.36
C ALA A 125 -9.37 -9.29 12.74
N ARG A 126 -10.18 -10.34 12.90
CA ARG A 126 -10.19 -11.14 14.13
C ARG A 126 -8.85 -11.84 14.33
N HIS A 127 -8.34 -12.51 13.29
CA HIS A 127 -7.04 -13.18 13.34
C HIS A 127 -5.90 -12.16 13.58
N ALA A 128 -5.94 -11.01 12.91
CA ALA A 128 -4.97 -9.94 13.12
C ALA A 128 -4.98 -9.42 14.57
N TYR A 129 -6.16 -9.20 15.14
CA TYR A 129 -6.32 -8.77 16.54
C TYR A 129 -5.70 -9.78 17.52
N ASP A 130 -5.98 -11.07 17.35
CA ASP A 130 -5.48 -12.13 18.22
C ASP A 130 -3.95 -12.24 18.17
N ASN A 131 -3.33 -11.81 17.07
CA ASN A 131 -1.87 -11.81 16.87
C ASN A 131 -1.19 -10.45 17.12
N GLY A 132 -1.95 -9.43 17.56
CA GLY A 132 -1.41 -8.09 17.83
C GLY A 132 -0.91 -7.36 16.58
N VAL A 133 -1.52 -7.65 15.42
CA VAL A 133 -1.26 -7.05 14.11
C VAL A 133 -2.43 -6.17 13.70
N THR A 134 -2.15 -5.07 13.01
CA THR A 134 -3.14 -4.17 12.43
C THR A 134 -3.22 -4.38 10.93
N LEU A 135 -4.40 -4.66 10.40
CA LEU A 135 -4.66 -4.59 8.97
C LEU A 135 -4.80 -3.12 8.56
N ALA A 136 -4.14 -2.73 7.49
CA ALA A 136 -4.19 -1.39 6.93
C ALA A 136 -4.89 -1.45 5.56
N LEU A 137 -6.16 -1.05 5.50
CA LEU A 137 -6.96 -1.05 4.28
C LEU A 137 -6.53 0.13 3.39
N GLU A 138 -6.03 -0.20 2.22
CA GLU A 138 -5.63 0.80 1.22
C GLU A 138 -6.82 1.29 0.41
N ASN A 139 -6.86 2.60 0.15
CA ASN A 139 -7.73 3.17 -0.85
C ASN A 139 -7.21 2.81 -2.25
N HIS A 140 -7.73 1.72 -2.78
CA HIS A 140 -7.32 1.17 -4.08
C HIS A 140 -8.53 0.90 -4.97
N GLY A 141 -8.38 1.14 -6.28
CA GLY A 141 -9.44 0.93 -7.25
C GLY A 141 -10.62 1.90 -7.06
N ARG A 142 -11.83 1.46 -7.42
CA ARG A 142 -13.03 2.32 -7.41
C ARG A 142 -14.05 1.94 -6.35
N LEU A 143 -13.95 0.74 -5.75
CA LEU A 143 -14.88 0.28 -4.71
C LEU A 143 -14.56 0.90 -3.36
N VAL A 144 -13.28 1.03 -3.05
CA VAL A 144 -12.76 1.59 -1.79
C VAL A 144 -11.69 2.65 -2.10
N GLY A 145 -11.87 3.39 -3.22
CA GLY A 145 -10.88 4.35 -3.70
C GLY A 145 -10.92 5.71 -2.99
N ARG A 146 -12.10 6.12 -2.52
CA ARG A 146 -12.31 7.41 -1.84
C ARG A 146 -12.22 7.26 -0.32
N SER A 147 -11.85 8.34 0.37
CA SER A 147 -11.77 8.33 1.84
C SER A 147 -13.09 7.98 2.52
N ASP A 148 -14.21 8.52 2.03
CA ASP A 148 -15.55 8.21 2.55
C ASP A 148 -15.94 6.73 2.36
N GLN A 149 -15.49 6.09 1.27
CA GLN A 149 -15.68 4.66 1.06
C GLN A 149 -14.83 3.82 2.03
N VAL A 150 -13.59 4.23 2.28
CA VAL A 150 -12.73 3.60 3.30
C VAL A 150 -13.37 3.70 4.69
N GLU A 151 -13.86 4.90 5.07
CA GLU A 151 -14.54 5.11 6.36
C GLU A 151 -15.73 4.18 6.54
N VAL A 152 -16.57 4.03 5.51
CA VAL A 152 -17.72 3.09 5.54
C VAL A 152 -17.29 1.66 5.86
N VAL A 153 -16.21 1.18 5.27
CA VAL A 153 -15.69 -0.17 5.57
C VAL A 153 -15.14 -0.24 6.99
N LEU A 154 -14.34 0.73 7.41
CA LEU A 154 -13.76 0.76 8.76
C LEU A 154 -14.85 0.80 9.84
N ASP A 155 -15.92 1.56 9.62
CA ASP A 155 -17.04 1.69 10.55
C ASP A 155 -17.89 0.43 10.61
N ALA A 156 -18.10 -0.22 9.47
CA ALA A 156 -18.89 -1.45 9.38
C ALA A 156 -18.16 -2.64 10.01
N VAL A 157 -16.85 -2.78 9.79
CA VAL A 157 -16.03 -3.84 10.41
C VAL A 157 -15.83 -3.57 11.90
N ALA A 158 -15.70 -2.30 12.31
CA ALA A 158 -15.60 -1.83 13.68
C ALA A 158 -14.55 -2.59 14.54
N SER A 159 -13.45 -3.01 13.93
CA SER A 159 -12.36 -3.71 14.62
C SER A 159 -11.20 -2.77 14.95
N PRO A 160 -10.63 -2.82 16.17
CA PRO A 160 -9.42 -2.07 16.49
C PRO A 160 -8.19 -2.53 15.69
N ALA A 161 -8.25 -3.75 15.11
CA ALA A 161 -7.21 -4.30 14.25
C ALA A 161 -7.40 -3.97 12.76
N LEU A 162 -8.37 -3.11 12.39
CA LEU A 162 -8.51 -2.60 11.02
C LEU A 162 -8.41 -1.07 11.04
N LYS A 163 -7.43 -0.56 10.32
CA LYS A 163 -7.16 0.88 10.14
C LYS A 163 -6.98 1.19 8.65
N ALA A 164 -6.76 2.46 8.33
CA ALA A 164 -6.52 2.90 6.96
C ALA A 164 -5.03 2.81 6.58
N ASN A 165 -4.77 2.58 5.29
CA ASN A 165 -3.56 2.96 4.58
C ASN A 165 -3.93 4.01 3.52
N PRO A 166 -3.90 5.32 3.82
CA PRO A 166 -4.07 6.32 2.77
C PRO A 166 -2.93 6.23 1.75
N ASP A 167 -3.24 5.88 0.51
CA ASP A 167 -2.35 6.02 -0.62
C ASP A 167 -2.58 7.38 -1.27
N THR A 168 -1.57 8.24 -1.24
CA THR A 168 -1.71 9.63 -1.65
C THR A 168 -1.98 9.80 -3.15
N GLY A 169 -1.45 8.93 -4.00
CA GLY A 169 -1.64 8.99 -5.46
C GLY A 169 -2.98 8.44 -5.91
N ASN A 170 -3.46 7.36 -5.29
CA ASN A 170 -4.69 6.68 -5.70
C ASN A 170 -5.94 7.58 -5.57
N PHE A 171 -5.95 8.57 -4.68
CA PHE A 171 -7.05 9.53 -4.58
C PHE A 171 -7.25 10.37 -5.84
N LEU A 172 -6.19 10.66 -6.60
CA LEU A 172 -6.31 11.39 -7.86
C LEU A 172 -7.11 10.59 -8.90
N LEU A 173 -6.99 9.26 -8.89
CA LEU A 173 -7.68 8.38 -9.84
C LEU A 173 -9.21 8.37 -9.63
N VAL A 174 -9.66 8.72 -8.44
CA VAL A 174 -11.08 8.83 -8.07
C VAL A 174 -11.54 10.28 -7.89
N HIS A 175 -10.79 11.21 -8.46
CA HIS A 175 -11.06 12.65 -8.45
C HIS A 175 -11.32 13.20 -7.03
N GLN A 176 -10.44 12.84 -6.10
CA GLN A 176 -10.46 13.37 -4.74
C GLN A 176 -9.12 14.03 -4.43
N PRO A 177 -9.10 15.30 -3.95
CA PRO A 177 -7.85 15.93 -3.53
C PRO A 177 -7.18 15.13 -2.41
N SER A 178 -5.93 14.73 -2.64
CA SER A 178 -5.21 13.79 -1.75
C SER A 178 -5.08 14.32 -0.32
N HIS A 179 -4.74 15.61 -0.14
CA HIS A 179 -4.61 16.22 1.19
C HIS A 179 -5.94 16.24 1.99
N VAL A 180 -7.09 16.40 1.30
CA VAL A 180 -8.42 16.35 1.94
C VAL A 180 -8.71 14.91 2.37
N ALA A 181 -8.45 13.94 1.50
CA ALA A 181 -8.70 12.53 1.78
C ALA A 181 -7.78 12.00 2.89
N VAL A 182 -6.49 12.35 2.84
CA VAL A 182 -5.53 12.00 3.90
C VAL A 182 -5.96 12.63 5.23
N ALA A 183 -6.40 13.89 5.25
CA ALA A 183 -6.87 14.54 6.47
C ALA A 183 -8.08 13.83 7.09
N ALA A 184 -9.01 13.31 6.28
CA ALA A 184 -10.16 12.54 6.75
C ALA A 184 -9.73 11.22 7.42
N LEU A 185 -8.74 10.54 6.87
CA LEU A 185 -8.31 9.21 7.34
C LEU A 185 -7.16 9.25 8.36
N ALA A 186 -6.46 10.37 8.53
CA ALA A 186 -5.20 10.46 9.27
C ALA A 186 -5.29 9.91 10.70
N ALA A 187 -6.37 10.22 11.44
CA ALA A 187 -6.57 9.72 12.81
C ALA A 187 -6.80 8.20 12.90
N ARG A 188 -7.11 7.57 11.77
CA ARG A 188 -7.37 6.13 11.63
C ARG A 188 -6.29 5.43 10.82
N ALA A 189 -5.24 6.11 10.39
CA ALA A 189 -4.17 5.55 9.59
C ALA A 189 -3.22 4.68 10.43
N ALA A 190 -2.85 3.50 9.92
CA ALA A 190 -1.80 2.65 10.48
C ALA A 190 -0.47 2.83 9.75
N MET A 191 -0.54 3.16 8.49
CA MET A 191 0.56 3.47 7.60
C MET A 191 0.06 4.42 6.51
N CYS A 192 0.94 4.91 5.66
CA CYS A 192 0.56 5.72 4.51
C CYS A 192 1.48 5.38 3.31
N HIS A 193 0.91 5.07 2.16
CA HIS A 193 1.65 5.00 0.91
C HIS A 193 1.82 6.40 0.34
N PHE A 194 3.08 6.78 0.19
CA PHE A 194 3.48 7.99 -0.51
C PHE A 194 3.71 7.63 -1.98
N LYS A 195 2.73 7.98 -2.79
CA LYS A 195 2.68 7.79 -4.24
C LYS A 195 2.39 9.12 -4.89
N ASP A 196 2.97 9.35 -6.06
CA ASP A 196 2.73 10.57 -6.81
C ASP A 196 2.47 10.27 -8.28
N PHE A 197 1.55 11.01 -8.86
CA PHE A 197 1.15 10.91 -10.25
C PHE A 197 1.17 12.29 -10.90
N LYS A 198 1.49 12.34 -12.18
CA LYS A 198 1.32 13.53 -13.03
C LYS A 198 0.27 13.29 -14.08
N VAL A 199 -0.54 14.30 -14.37
CA VAL A 199 -1.46 14.29 -15.51
C VAL A 199 -0.67 14.29 -16.81
N VAL A 200 -1.04 13.43 -17.73
CA VAL A 200 -0.40 13.34 -19.05
C VAL A 200 -1.43 13.46 -20.17
N PRO A 201 -1.03 13.97 -21.36
CA PRO A 201 -1.93 14.11 -22.49
C PRO A 201 -2.34 12.72 -23.05
N ASP A 202 -3.43 12.70 -23.82
CA ASP A 202 -3.90 11.45 -24.46
C ASP A 202 -2.86 10.80 -25.38
N ALA A 203 -1.97 11.59 -25.97
CA ALA A 203 -0.89 11.14 -26.84
C ALA A 203 0.34 10.60 -26.08
N TYR A 204 0.29 10.50 -24.75
CA TYR A 204 1.38 9.92 -23.97
C TYR A 204 1.53 8.43 -24.29
N GLU A 205 2.75 8.02 -24.67
CA GLU A 205 3.03 6.64 -25.16
C GLU A 205 3.39 5.66 -24.02
N GLY A 206 3.62 6.18 -22.80
CA GLY A 206 3.96 5.36 -21.64
C GLY A 206 2.75 4.74 -20.94
N PHE A 207 3.02 3.94 -19.91
CA PHE A 207 1.97 3.35 -19.09
C PHE A 207 1.19 4.43 -18.32
N THR A 208 -0.13 4.32 -18.34
CA THR A 208 -1.02 5.27 -17.66
C THR A 208 -2.14 4.59 -16.92
N TYR A 209 -2.56 5.21 -15.82
CA TYR A 209 -3.82 4.93 -15.15
C TYR A 209 -4.88 5.91 -15.65
N THR A 210 -6.10 5.42 -15.88
CA THR A 210 -7.22 6.29 -16.27
C THR A 210 -8.12 6.55 -15.06
N GLY A 211 -8.17 7.80 -14.62
CA GLY A 211 -9.09 8.24 -13.56
C GLY A 211 -10.55 8.18 -13.98
N ILE A 212 -11.45 8.31 -13.00
CA ILE A 212 -12.92 8.20 -13.23
C ILE A 212 -13.47 9.27 -14.16
N GLU A 213 -12.79 10.40 -14.32
CA GLU A 213 -13.15 11.49 -15.24
C GLU A 213 -12.46 11.38 -16.60
N GLY A 214 -11.75 10.29 -16.86
CA GLY A 214 -11.05 10.07 -18.12
C GLY A 214 -9.67 10.70 -18.23
N LEU A 215 -9.21 11.44 -17.22
CA LEU A 215 -7.83 11.95 -17.17
C LEU A 215 -6.84 10.79 -17.09
N LYS A 216 -5.73 10.93 -17.81
CA LYS A 216 -4.63 9.96 -17.76
C LYS A 216 -3.55 10.44 -16.80
N PHE A 217 -3.09 9.52 -15.96
CA PHE A 217 -2.07 9.73 -14.97
C PHE A 217 -0.89 8.79 -15.23
N ALA A 218 0.32 9.31 -15.22
CA ALA A 218 1.55 8.51 -15.21
C ALA A 218 2.20 8.59 -13.82
N GLY A 219 2.70 7.45 -13.33
CA GLY A 219 3.48 7.42 -12.09
C GLY A 219 4.76 8.24 -12.23
N THR A 220 5.17 8.92 -11.16
CA THR A 220 6.38 9.74 -11.15
C THR A 220 7.10 9.63 -9.80
N ALA A 221 8.33 10.12 -9.71
CA ALA A 221 9.02 10.19 -8.43
C ALA A 221 8.24 11.10 -7.48
N ILE A 222 8.26 10.78 -6.20
CA ILE A 222 7.55 11.52 -5.16
C ILE A 222 8.01 12.98 -5.15
N GLY A 223 7.06 13.91 -5.26
CA GLY A 223 7.31 15.36 -5.34
C GLY A 223 7.45 15.90 -6.75
N GLU A 224 7.34 15.07 -7.78
CA GLU A 224 7.39 15.49 -9.20
C GLU A 224 6.00 15.43 -9.89
N GLY A 225 4.94 15.16 -9.13
CA GLY A 225 3.56 14.99 -9.61
C GLY A 225 2.60 16.05 -9.10
N GLU A 226 1.30 15.68 -9.08
CA GLU A 226 0.18 16.56 -8.75
C GLU A 226 -0.26 16.47 -7.28
N VAL A 227 0.30 15.53 -6.50
CA VAL A 227 -0.12 15.33 -5.12
C VAL A 227 0.44 16.43 -4.22
N ASP A 228 -0.42 17.10 -3.46
CA ASP A 228 -0.03 18.06 -2.43
C ASP A 228 0.50 17.32 -1.18
N LEU A 229 1.73 16.80 -1.30
CA LEU A 229 2.36 15.98 -0.27
C LEU A 229 2.66 16.77 1.01
N ALA A 230 2.91 18.07 0.92
CA ALA A 230 3.17 18.92 2.08
C ALA A 230 1.93 19.00 2.99
N ASP A 231 0.75 19.19 2.39
CA ASP A 231 -0.51 19.22 3.13
C ASP A 231 -0.90 17.84 3.63
N CYS A 232 -0.57 16.76 2.89
CA CYS A 232 -0.73 15.38 3.37
C CYS A 232 0.10 15.13 4.64
N VAL A 233 1.40 15.49 4.65
CA VAL A 233 2.27 15.37 5.84
C VAL A 233 1.73 16.20 6.98
N SER A 234 1.31 17.44 6.72
CA SER A 234 0.74 18.32 7.73
C SER A 234 -0.54 17.73 8.36
N ALA A 235 -1.39 17.06 7.56
CA ALA A 235 -2.59 16.39 8.04
C ALA A 235 -2.25 15.19 8.93
N LEU A 236 -1.31 14.34 8.51
CA LEU A 236 -0.84 13.19 9.30
C LEU A 236 -0.25 13.64 10.64
N ARG A 237 0.59 14.68 10.65
CA ARG A 237 1.18 15.24 11.89
C ARG A 237 0.13 15.79 12.85
N ARG A 238 -0.83 16.57 12.34
CA ARG A 238 -1.93 17.10 13.19
C ARG A 238 -2.73 15.99 13.84
N ALA A 239 -2.85 14.84 13.21
CA ALA A 239 -3.52 13.66 13.75
C ALA A 239 -2.65 12.83 14.72
N GLY A 240 -1.37 13.19 14.90
CA GLY A 240 -0.43 12.43 15.73
C GLY A 240 -0.01 11.10 15.12
N PHE A 241 0.00 11.00 13.78
CA PHE A 241 0.44 9.80 13.08
C PHE A 241 1.93 9.54 13.35
N ASP A 242 2.26 8.32 13.76
CA ASP A 242 3.63 7.83 13.98
C ASP A 242 3.89 6.49 13.27
N GLY A 243 3.04 6.14 12.30
CA GLY A 243 3.17 4.94 11.48
C GLY A 243 4.21 5.07 10.36
N TRP A 244 4.28 4.07 9.51
CA TRP A 244 5.19 4.03 8.37
C TRP A 244 4.71 4.91 7.22
N LEU A 245 5.61 5.73 6.67
CA LEU A 245 5.46 6.38 5.38
C LEU A 245 6.23 5.56 4.33
N ASN A 246 5.53 4.83 3.51
CA ASN A 246 6.12 3.92 2.53
C ASN A 246 6.19 4.58 1.16
N ILE A 247 7.38 4.70 0.60
CA ILE A 247 7.57 5.18 -0.77
C ILE A 247 7.05 4.14 -1.75
N GLU A 248 6.05 4.50 -2.55
CA GLU A 248 5.52 3.65 -3.61
C GLU A 248 5.64 4.36 -4.96
N TYR A 249 6.67 3.98 -5.71
CA TYR A 249 6.93 4.49 -7.05
C TYR A 249 6.35 3.55 -8.11
N GLU A 250 5.59 4.12 -9.04
CA GLU A 250 4.97 3.37 -10.15
C GLU A 250 5.24 4.00 -11.53
N GLY A 251 6.35 4.74 -11.65
CA GLY A 251 6.76 5.33 -12.92
C GLY A 251 7.60 4.40 -13.80
N GLU A 252 7.92 4.87 -14.98
CA GLU A 252 8.67 4.13 -16.01
C GLU A 252 10.19 4.36 -15.96
N GLU A 253 10.67 5.35 -15.21
CA GLU A 253 12.09 5.57 -15.03
C GLU A 253 12.74 4.41 -14.29
N ASP A 254 14.08 4.33 -14.36
CA ASP A 254 14.82 3.38 -13.54
C ASP A 254 14.49 3.57 -12.05
N PRO A 255 13.91 2.54 -11.40
CA PRO A 255 13.46 2.65 -10.02
C PRO A 255 14.59 2.98 -9.04
N ILE A 256 15.84 2.58 -9.33
CA ILE A 256 16.98 2.90 -8.45
C ILE A 256 17.16 4.41 -8.34
N THR A 257 17.03 5.12 -9.45
CA THR A 257 17.18 6.58 -9.50
C THR A 257 15.94 7.31 -8.98
N ALA A 258 14.74 6.88 -9.44
CA ALA A 258 13.49 7.55 -9.08
C ALA A 258 13.15 7.38 -7.59
N VAL A 259 13.34 6.19 -7.02
CA VAL A 259 13.11 5.95 -5.58
C VAL A 259 14.13 6.71 -4.73
N ALA A 260 15.39 6.83 -5.18
CA ALA A 260 16.38 7.63 -4.44
C ALA A 260 15.95 9.10 -4.33
N ARG A 261 15.49 9.71 -5.44
CA ARG A 261 14.94 11.10 -5.42
C ARG A 261 13.70 11.19 -4.52
N SER A 262 12.82 10.20 -4.60
CA SER A 262 11.60 10.13 -3.78
C SER A 262 11.91 10.10 -2.29
N VAL A 263 12.91 9.31 -1.87
CA VAL A 263 13.36 9.24 -0.47
C VAL A 263 13.97 10.56 -0.03
N GLU A 264 14.81 11.19 -0.86
CA GLU A 264 15.45 12.50 -0.56
C GLU A 264 14.37 13.58 -0.38
N TYR A 265 13.44 13.68 -1.33
CA TYR A 265 12.33 14.63 -1.27
C TYR A 265 11.49 14.44 0.00
N THR A 266 11.07 13.19 0.29
CA THR A 266 10.25 12.89 1.46
C THR A 266 10.95 13.25 2.76
N ARG A 267 12.26 12.98 2.88
CA ARG A 267 13.06 13.40 4.04
C ARG A 267 13.12 14.92 4.21
N GLY A 268 13.34 15.64 3.11
CA GLY A 268 13.32 17.10 3.13
C GLY A 268 11.96 17.63 3.62
N LEU A 269 10.88 17.07 3.11
CA LEU A 269 9.52 17.41 3.48
C LEU A 269 9.26 17.15 4.98
N LEU A 270 9.72 16.00 5.50
CA LEU A 270 9.56 15.66 6.91
C LEU A 270 10.39 16.54 7.87
N GLN A 271 11.41 17.23 7.39
CA GLN A 271 12.19 18.18 8.20
C GLN A 271 11.57 19.58 8.25
N THR A 272 10.79 19.96 7.26
CA THR A 272 10.29 21.34 7.07
C THR A 272 8.79 21.50 7.37
N ALA A 273 8.00 20.45 7.35
CA ALA A 273 6.55 20.48 7.55
C ALA A 273 6.14 20.41 9.03
#